data_dfd968f15303da9be1848d759ad89032
#
_entry.id   dfd968f15303da9be1848d759ad89032
#
_cell.length_a   1.000
_cell.length_b   1.000
_cell.length_c   1.000
_cell.angle_alpha   90.00
_cell.angle_beta   90.00
_cell.angle_gamma   90.00
#
_symmetry.space_group_name_H-M   'P 1'
#
loop_
_entity.id
_entity.type
_entity.pdbx_description
1 polymer ?
#
loop_
_entity_poly.entity_id
_entity_poly.type
_entity_poly.pdbx_seq_one_letter_code
_entity_poly.pdbx_strand_id
1 'polypeptide(L)'
;MKPKVYRSLTILLAAWLLLWLRLSWPAMQDDALIHLRYAVNLLQHHMISYDGVHPNYGTSSLLYVWLLAGLRTFFTTPLLPRAVSSVFHVALFAGMMWAFAHALRSAPRLARGFALLLLAVLVMPMAVRWLDDGMETSLTLCLVALIAFAVSRLGHSERIGSRSMVWLLALGLVATLTRVEYLLLLGVASLTLFLGRLALRRERALEHVVTGRLGLAVRCAAPLLGSLLGAAVIFFTMHALTPDTAIAKGDGHPALLATGHSVLSVLISSTSLGMGLLVLWLLTATALIAYQRRVSLTMLVANSPFPLVVVLAALHGQQVQGIRYFLWTLLFPILWNTLELRWEVEAPERSIARALGVATYAVAGMLLILTPIESTLLYREFRARETSLAQLQAQHLERLHAMKLVAFDIGYIGYFTGSPVCDMAGLVNGRMRAALPFEDRVKLCVAEHPQYAFVSNFSLAELNNALDLKGWSICSVYNFANLRTSDLHYLIASPAATAEVCSAAGNAPQPLESVLHPAEAP
;
A
#
# COMPACT_ATOMS: atom_id res chain seq x y z
N MET A 1 5.67 8.78 31.68
CA MET A 1 4.19 8.75 31.67
C MET A 1 3.74 7.66 32.63
N LYS A 2 2.70 7.92 33.45
CA LYS A 2 2.16 6.93 34.40
C LYS A 2 1.48 5.78 33.62
N PRO A 3 1.55 4.50 34.05
CA PRO A 3 0.94 3.37 33.33
C PRO A 3 -0.56 3.53 33.03
N LYS A 4 -1.28 4.16 33.96
CA LYS A 4 -2.73 4.45 33.78
C LYS A 4 -2.98 5.38 32.58
N VAL A 5 -2.17 6.44 32.42
CA VAL A 5 -2.30 7.40 31.29
C VAL A 5 -2.00 6.72 29.96
N TYR A 6 -0.95 5.87 29.91
CA TYR A 6 -0.64 5.08 28.72
C TYR A 6 -1.83 4.21 28.30
N ARG A 7 -2.41 3.46 29.27
CA ARG A 7 -3.57 2.60 29.02
C ARG A 7 -4.80 3.38 28.54
N SER A 8 -5.08 4.53 29.14
CA SER A 8 -6.22 5.37 28.72
C SER A 8 -6.04 5.89 27.31
N LEU A 9 -4.84 6.37 26.95
CA LEU A 9 -4.55 6.85 25.60
C LEU A 9 -4.66 5.73 24.55
N THR A 10 -4.17 4.54 24.85
CA THR A 10 -4.29 3.40 23.91
C THR A 10 -5.74 2.98 23.69
N ILE A 11 -6.58 3.01 24.73
CA ILE A 11 -8.02 2.75 24.61
C ILE A 11 -8.70 3.82 23.73
N LEU A 12 -8.36 5.10 23.94
CA LEU A 12 -8.90 6.19 23.12
C LEU A 12 -8.49 6.06 21.65
N LEU A 13 -7.23 5.73 21.37
CA LEU A 13 -6.76 5.50 20.01
C LEU A 13 -7.44 4.29 19.36
N ALA A 14 -7.68 3.22 20.12
CA ALA A 14 -8.42 2.05 19.62
C ALA A 14 -9.88 2.41 19.29
N ALA A 15 -10.55 3.14 20.17
CA ALA A 15 -11.93 3.61 19.93
C ALA A 15 -11.99 4.53 18.70
N TRP A 16 -11.01 5.41 18.56
CA TRP A 16 -10.87 6.30 17.40
C TRP A 16 -10.67 5.53 16.09
N LEU A 17 -9.80 4.52 16.08
CA LEU A 17 -9.64 3.63 14.93
C LEU A 17 -10.96 2.95 14.55
N LEU A 18 -11.65 2.35 15.51
CA LEU A 18 -12.94 1.67 15.25
C LEU A 18 -14.00 2.62 14.72
N LEU A 19 -14.05 3.86 15.22
CA LEU A 19 -14.94 4.90 14.70
C LEU A 19 -14.65 5.17 13.22
N TRP A 20 -13.38 5.38 12.85
CA TRP A 20 -13.02 5.68 11.47
C TRP A 20 -13.21 4.48 10.54
N LEU A 21 -12.93 3.26 10.99
CA LEU A 21 -13.28 2.05 10.24
C LEU A 21 -14.78 1.98 9.94
N ARG A 22 -15.62 2.36 10.91
CA ARG A 22 -17.08 2.39 10.73
C ARG A 22 -17.51 3.51 9.78
N LEU A 23 -16.94 4.72 9.90
CA LEU A 23 -17.29 5.88 9.07
C LEU A 23 -16.82 5.73 7.62
N SER A 24 -15.70 5.04 7.38
CA SER A 24 -15.15 4.79 6.06
C SER A 24 -15.70 3.53 5.37
N TRP A 25 -16.53 2.75 6.07
CA TRP A 25 -17.18 1.59 5.50
C TRP A 25 -18.39 2.01 4.65
N PRO A 26 -18.51 1.56 3.41
CA PRO A 26 -17.77 0.56 2.63
C PRO A 26 -16.77 1.14 1.60
N ALA A 27 -16.24 2.35 1.80
CA ALA A 27 -15.34 2.98 0.85
C ALA A 27 -14.11 2.12 0.56
N MET A 28 -13.83 1.88 -0.72
CA MET A 28 -12.78 0.99 -1.20
C MET A 28 -12.06 1.63 -2.40
N GLN A 29 -10.84 1.21 -2.71
CA GLN A 29 -10.12 1.59 -3.92
C GLN A 29 -10.54 0.70 -5.10
N ASP A 30 -10.44 1.23 -6.31
CA ASP A 30 -10.67 0.50 -7.55
C ASP A 30 -9.77 -0.76 -7.63
N ASP A 31 -8.48 -0.59 -7.38
CA ASP A 31 -7.48 -1.67 -7.41
C ASP A 31 -7.84 -2.86 -6.49
N ALA A 32 -8.61 -2.65 -5.42
CA ALA A 32 -9.03 -3.73 -4.51
C ALA A 32 -9.93 -4.75 -5.20
N LEU A 33 -10.78 -4.29 -6.12
CA LEU A 33 -11.64 -5.18 -6.91
C LEU A 33 -10.88 -5.84 -8.07
N ILE A 34 -9.75 -5.28 -8.50
CA ILE A 34 -8.81 -6.01 -9.38
C ILE A 34 -8.35 -7.29 -8.69
N HIS A 35 -7.84 -7.19 -7.44
CA HIS A 35 -7.42 -8.38 -6.68
C HIS A 35 -8.57 -9.38 -6.46
N LEU A 36 -9.77 -8.87 -6.16
CA LEU A 36 -10.94 -9.74 -5.98
C LEU A 36 -11.33 -10.46 -7.27
N ARG A 37 -11.24 -9.79 -8.43
CA ARG A 37 -11.50 -10.41 -9.73
C ARG A 37 -10.49 -11.52 -10.04
N TYR A 38 -9.19 -11.30 -9.79
CA TYR A 38 -8.17 -12.36 -9.86
C TYR A 38 -8.50 -13.55 -8.95
N ALA A 39 -8.98 -13.28 -7.73
CA ALA A 39 -9.36 -14.31 -6.78
C ALA A 39 -10.58 -15.12 -7.25
N VAL A 40 -11.59 -14.46 -7.84
CA VAL A 40 -12.76 -15.11 -8.43
C VAL A 40 -12.35 -15.98 -9.62
N ASN A 41 -11.53 -15.46 -10.53
CA ASN A 41 -11.06 -16.21 -11.70
C ASN A 41 -10.15 -17.38 -11.31
N LEU A 42 -9.35 -17.25 -10.27
CA LEU A 42 -8.57 -18.35 -9.72
C LEU A 42 -9.47 -19.51 -9.24
N LEU A 43 -10.61 -19.21 -8.61
CA LEU A 43 -11.57 -20.24 -8.18
C LEU A 43 -12.36 -20.85 -9.33
N GLN A 44 -12.75 -20.06 -10.32
CA GLN A 44 -13.63 -20.50 -11.41
C GLN A 44 -12.86 -21.15 -12.56
N HIS A 45 -11.69 -20.61 -12.89
CA HIS A 45 -10.89 -21.00 -14.06
C HIS A 45 -9.55 -21.65 -13.69
N HIS A 46 -9.24 -21.78 -12.38
CA HIS A 46 -7.96 -22.33 -11.87
C HIS A 46 -6.72 -21.61 -12.42
N MET A 47 -6.87 -20.31 -12.73
CA MET A 47 -5.86 -19.50 -13.39
C MET A 47 -5.73 -18.13 -12.73
N ILE A 48 -4.50 -17.64 -12.60
CA ILE A 48 -4.24 -16.25 -12.19
C ILE A 48 -4.36 -15.37 -13.42
N SER A 49 -5.54 -14.82 -13.60
CA SER A 49 -5.96 -14.06 -14.78
C SER A 49 -6.99 -13.02 -14.40
N TYR A 50 -6.97 -11.88 -15.06
CA TYR A 50 -8.00 -10.85 -14.90
C TYR A 50 -9.24 -11.11 -15.76
N ASP A 51 -9.06 -11.65 -16.97
CA ASP A 51 -10.14 -11.95 -17.93
C ASP A 51 -10.66 -13.38 -17.84
N GLY A 52 -10.00 -14.26 -17.09
CA GLY A 52 -10.35 -15.68 -16.97
C GLY A 52 -9.90 -16.55 -18.14
N VAL A 53 -9.23 -15.98 -19.15
CA VAL A 53 -8.82 -16.68 -20.39
C VAL A 53 -7.30 -16.69 -20.54
N HIS A 54 -6.64 -15.56 -20.30
CA HIS A 54 -5.20 -15.40 -20.51
C HIS A 54 -4.50 -15.14 -19.18
N PRO A 55 -3.47 -15.96 -18.81
CA PRO A 55 -2.65 -15.66 -17.64
C PRO A 55 -1.98 -14.29 -17.79
N ASN A 56 -2.09 -13.46 -16.75
CA ASN A 56 -1.43 -12.16 -16.72
C ASN A 56 -1.02 -11.77 -15.30
N TYR A 57 -0.04 -10.89 -15.17
CA TYR A 57 0.52 -10.47 -13.88
C TYR A 57 0.16 -9.01 -13.57
N GLY A 58 -1.13 -8.68 -13.63
CA GLY A 58 -1.65 -7.36 -13.29
C GLY A 58 -1.91 -7.14 -11.80
N THR A 59 -1.75 -8.16 -10.95
CA THR A 59 -1.85 -8.03 -9.48
C THR A 59 -0.48 -7.74 -8.87
N SER A 60 -0.42 -6.85 -7.89
CA SER A 60 0.82 -6.56 -7.14
C SER A 60 1.10 -7.57 -6.01
N SER A 61 0.12 -8.43 -5.66
CA SER A 61 0.20 -9.31 -4.49
C SER A 61 -0.41 -10.69 -4.76
N LEU A 62 0.46 -11.66 -4.99
CA LEU A 62 0.04 -13.03 -5.20
C LEU A 62 -0.58 -13.66 -3.94
N LEU A 63 0.05 -13.41 -2.77
CA LEU A 63 -0.47 -13.91 -1.49
C LEU A 63 -1.85 -13.34 -1.18
N TYR A 64 -2.09 -12.07 -1.49
CA TYR A 64 -3.37 -11.42 -1.22
C TYR A 64 -4.49 -12.00 -2.09
N VAL A 65 -4.19 -12.28 -3.37
CA VAL A 65 -5.12 -12.99 -4.27
C VAL A 65 -5.46 -14.38 -3.73
N TRP A 66 -4.48 -15.16 -3.28
CA TRP A 66 -4.73 -16.48 -2.67
C TRP A 66 -5.56 -16.38 -1.39
N LEU A 67 -5.26 -15.40 -0.53
CA LEU A 67 -6.04 -15.15 0.68
C LEU A 67 -7.50 -14.80 0.35
N LEU A 68 -7.72 -13.87 -0.59
CA LEU A 68 -9.06 -13.50 -1.04
C LEU A 68 -9.79 -14.69 -1.68
N ALA A 69 -9.12 -15.50 -2.50
CA ALA A 69 -9.69 -16.70 -3.09
C ALA A 69 -10.15 -17.69 -2.01
N GLY A 70 -9.28 -17.99 -1.03
CA GLY A 70 -9.65 -18.86 0.09
C GLY A 70 -10.83 -18.33 0.91
N LEU A 71 -10.89 -17.04 1.19
CA LEU A 71 -12.00 -16.44 1.92
C LEU A 71 -13.27 -16.31 1.06
N ARG A 72 -13.15 -16.15 -0.25
CA ARG A 72 -14.27 -16.06 -1.19
C ARG A 72 -15.11 -17.33 -1.23
N THR A 73 -14.54 -18.49 -0.89
CA THR A 73 -15.31 -19.74 -0.76
C THR A 73 -16.38 -19.68 0.33
N PHE A 74 -16.21 -18.79 1.32
CA PHE A 74 -17.13 -18.62 2.44
C PHE A 74 -17.94 -17.32 2.35
N PHE A 75 -17.37 -16.27 1.74
CA PHE A 75 -17.92 -14.90 1.73
C PHE A 75 -18.03 -14.37 0.30
N THR A 76 -19.25 -14.24 -0.22
CA THR A 76 -19.49 -13.81 -1.60
C THR A 76 -19.62 -12.29 -1.79
N THR A 77 -19.36 -11.49 -0.75
CA THR A 77 -19.48 -10.02 -0.80
C THR A 77 -18.37 -9.36 -1.61
N PRO A 78 -18.65 -8.31 -2.39
CA PRO A 78 -17.62 -7.48 -3.03
C PRO A 78 -16.80 -6.67 -2.01
N LEU A 79 -17.28 -6.53 -0.77
CA LEU A 79 -16.56 -5.84 0.32
C LEU A 79 -15.50 -6.72 1.00
N LEU A 80 -15.28 -7.94 0.54
CA LEU A 80 -14.31 -8.86 1.14
C LEU A 80 -12.89 -8.26 1.23
N PRO A 81 -12.32 -7.60 0.19
CA PRO A 81 -11.01 -6.98 0.30
C PRO A 81 -10.97 -5.92 1.40
N ARG A 82 -12.03 -5.12 1.54
CA ARG A 82 -12.16 -4.11 2.60
C ARG A 82 -12.14 -4.73 3.99
N ALA A 83 -12.92 -5.80 4.19
CA ALA A 83 -12.97 -6.51 5.46
C ALA A 83 -11.58 -7.07 5.84
N VAL A 84 -10.88 -7.66 4.88
CA VAL A 84 -9.53 -8.22 5.08
C VAL A 84 -8.53 -7.12 5.45
N SER A 85 -8.49 -6.02 4.71
CA SER A 85 -7.58 -4.91 5.02
C SER A 85 -7.84 -4.31 6.41
N SER A 86 -9.12 -4.16 6.81
CA SER A 86 -9.49 -3.66 8.13
C SER A 86 -9.08 -4.61 9.27
N VAL A 87 -9.21 -5.92 9.08
CA VAL A 87 -8.74 -6.93 10.06
C VAL A 87 -7.23 -6.81 10.25
N PHE A 88 -6.46 -6.69 9.16
CA PHE A 88 -5.01 -6.53 9.27
C PHE A 88 -4.61 -5.16 9.86
N HIS A 89 -5.35 -4.09 9.61
CA HIS A 89 -5.09 -2.80 10.25
C HIS A 89 -5.30 -2.88 11.77
N VAL A 90 -6.41 -3.46 12.21
CA VAL A 90 -6.65 -3.70 13.65
C VAL A 90 -5.58 -4.61 14.25
N ALA A 91 -5.18 -5.67 13.54
CA ALA A 91 -4.12 -6.57 13.98
C ALA A 91 -2.76 -5.86 14.07
N LEU A 92 -2.41 -5.00 13.10
CA LEU A 92 -1.21 -4.16 13.14
C LEU A 92 -1.21 -3.27 14.38
N PHE A 93 -2.29 -2.52 14.59
CA PHE A 93 -2.43 -1.62 15.73
C PHE A 93 -2.34 -2.38 17.07
N ALA A 94 -3.10 -3.46 17.23
CA ALA A 94 -3.13 -4.27 18.45
C ALA A 94 -1.78 -4.98 18.70
N GLY A 95 -1.17 -5.52 17.65
CA GLY A 95 0.14 -6.17 17.72
C GLY A 95 1.25 -5.22 18.11
N MET A 96 1.26 -4.00 17.54
CA MET A 96 2.21 -2.96 17.91
C MET A 96 1.98 -2.46 19.34
N MET A 97 0.73 -2.25 19.73
CA MET A 97 0.38 -1.87 21.10
C MET A 97 0.88 -2.90 22.11
N TRP A 98 0.64 -4.20 21.84
CA TRP A 98 1.13 -5.29 22.68
C TRP A 98 2.67 -5.34 22.73
N ALA A 99 3.32 -5.27 21.58
CA ALA A 99 4.77 -5.32 21.47
C ALA A 99 5.45 -4.14 22.19
N PHE A 100 4.91 -2.92 22.06
CA PHE A 100 5.40 -1.76 22.78
C PHE A 100 5.15 -1.86 24.29
N ALA A 101 4.00 -2.37 24.71
CA ALA A 101 3.73 -2.59 26.13
C ALA A 101 4.75 -3.53 26.78
N HIS A 102 5.25 -4.52 26.04
CA HIS A 102 6.27 -5.46 26.52
C HIS A 102 7.69 -4.91 26.35
N ALA A 103 8.03 -4.48 25.16
CA ALA A 103 9.40 -4.08 24.81
C ALA A 103 9.85 -2.79 25.51
N LEU A 104 8.91 -1.88 25.79
CA LEU A 104 9.22 -0.54 26.30
C LEU A 104 8.90 -0.33 27.77
N ARG A 105 8.64 -1.38 28.55
CA ARG A 105 8.36 -1.27 30.00
C ARG A 105 9.47 -0.53 30.75
N SER A 106 10.71 -0.89 30.50
CA SER A 106 11.92 -0.29 31.09
C SER A 106 12.57 0.79 30.21
N ALA A 107 12.02 1.06 29.03
CA ALA A 107 12.61 1.98 28.08
C ALA A 107 12.53 3.46 28.51
N PRO A 108 13.41 4.32 27.98
CA PRO A 108 13.36 5.76 28.20
C PRO A 108 11.97 6.35 27.87
N ARG A 109 11.60 7.44 28.56
CA ARG A 109 10.30 8.12 28.32
C ARG A 109 10.14 8.54 26.87
N LEU A 110 11.23 8.91 26.20
CA LEU A 110 11.25 9.33 24.80
C LEU A 110 10.84 8.20 23.86
N ALA A 111 11.39 6.98 24.02
CA ALA A 111 11.00 5.81 23.21
C ALA A 111 9.51 5.47 23.34
N ARG A 112 8.97 5.58 24.57
CA ARG A 112 7.52 5.41 24.82
C ARG A 112 6.69 6.51 24.16
N GLY A 113 7.20 7.74 24.13
CA GLY A 113 6.57 8.85 23.43
C GLY A 113 6.50 8.61 21.92
N PHE A 114 7.58 8.17 21.31
CA PHE A 114 7.61 7.83 19.88
C PHE A 114 6.69 6.67 19.53
N ALA A 115 6.63 5.63 20.37
CA ALA A 115 5.71 4.52 20.17
C ALA A 115 4.23 4.97 20.19
N LEU A 116 3.87 5.85 21.12
CA LEU A 116 2.50 6.42 21.15
C LEU A 116 2.22 7.32 19.95
N LEU A 117 3.20 8.13 19.55
CA LEU A 117 3.05 9.00 18.39
C LEU A 117 2.87 8.17 17.10
N LEU A 118 3.62 7.08 16.95
CA LEU A 118 3.43 6.16 15.83
C LEU A 118 2.05 5.52 15.84
N LEU A 119 1.57 5.07 17.01
CA LEU A 119 0.20 4.54 17.13
C LEU A 119 -0.84 5.61 16.79
N ALA A 120 -0.64 6.86 17.19
CA ALA A 120 -1.53 7.97 16.84
C ALA A 120 -1.54 8.22 15.33
N VAL A 121 -0.36 8.25 14.67
CA VAL A 121 -0.27 8.43 13.20
C VAL A 121 -1.02 7.33 12.46
N LEU A 122 -0.91 6.07 12.91
CA LEU A 122 -1.54 4.93 12.26
C LEU A 122 -3.07 4.85 12.43
N VAL A 123 -3.64 5.63 13.34
CA VAL A 123 -5.11 5.68 13.51
C VAL A 123 -5.73 7.00 13.02
N MET A 124 -4.93 7.89 12.42
CA MET A 124 -5.46 9.11 11.81
C MET A 124 -6.39 8.77 10.64
N PRO A 125 -7.37 9.64 10.32
CA PRO A 125 -8.31 9.40 9.21
C PRO A 125 -7.60 9.09 7.89
N MET A 126 -6.50 9.78 7.61
CA MET A 126 -5.69 9.54 6.42
C MET A 126 -5.00 8.17 6.43
N ALA A 127 -4.60 7.67 7.60
CA ALA A 127 -4.07 6.32 7.73
C ALA A 127 -5.16 5.28 7.39
N VAL A 128 -6.37 5.45 7.92
CA VAL A 128 -7.51 4.59 7.61
C VAL A 128 -7.78 4.58 6.10
N ARG A 129 -7.72 5.74 5.43
CA ARG A 129 -7.87 5.83 3.98
C ARG A 129 -6.89 4.96 3.21
N TRP A 130 -5.62 4.91 3.64
CA TRP A 130 -4.55 4.20 2.94
C TRP A 130 -4.33 2.75 3.42
N LEU A 131 -4.73 2.43 4.65
CA LEU A 131 -4.55 1.10 5.23
C LEU A 131 -5.79 0.21 5.06
N ASP A 132 -6.97 0.82 4.94
CA ASP A 132 -8.25 0.13 4.84
C ASP A 132 -8.93 0.31 3.48
N ASP A 133 -8.16 0.60 2.45
CA ASP A 133 -8.66 0.81 1.09
C ASP A 133 -9.04 -0.49 0.35
N GLY A 134 -8.94 -1.64 1.01
CA GLY A 134 -9.19 -2.95 0.43
C GLY A 134 -7.96 -3.58 -0.22
N MET A 135 -6.81 -2.91 -0.15
CA MET A 135 -5.53 -3.42 -0.66
C MET A 135 -4.76 -4.22 0.40
N GLU A 136 -3.68 -4.84 -0.02
CA GLU A 136 -2.76 -5.59 0.84
C GLU A 136 -1.92 -4.71 1.78
N THR A 137 -2.07 -3.39 1.77
CA THR A 137 -1.22 -2.43 2.50
C THR A 137 -1.12 -2.75 3.98
N SER A 138 -2.23 -2.99 4.66
CA SER A 138 -2.24 -3.33 6.09
C SER A 138 -1.56 -4.66 6.38
N LEU A 139 -1.78 -5.67 5.54
CA LEU A 139 -1.10 -6.98 5.64
C LEU A 139 0.42 -6.79 5.52
N THR A 140 0.87 -6.02 4.52
CA THR A 140 2.29 -5.77 4.30
C THR A 140 2.92 -5.06 5.49
N LEU A 141 2.26 -4.07 6.10
CA LEU A 141 2.76 -3.38 7.29
C LEU A 141 2.79 -4.26 8.54
N CYS A 142 1.86 -5.21 8.69
CA CYS A 142 1.94 -6.25 9.73
C CYS A 142 3.25 -7.05 9.59
N LEU A 143 3.59 -7.47 8.38
CA LEU A 143 4.82 -8.23 8.10
C LEU A 143 6.07 -7.37 8.37
N VAL A 144 6.08 -6.10 7.97
CA VAL A 144 7.16 -5.15 8.27
C VAL A 144 7.36 -4.99 9.77
N ALA A 145 6.27 -4.84 10.53
CA ALA A 145 6.34 -4.74 11.98
C ALA A 145 6.94 -6.02 12.60
N LEU A 146 6.50 -7.19 12.18
CA LEU A 146 7.04 -8.47 12.63
C LEU A 146 8.53 -8.61 12.32
N ILE A 147 8.97 -8.20 11.12
CA ILE A 147 10.38 -8.21 10.70
C ILE A 147 11.19 -7.26 11.59
N ALA A 148 10.74 -6.01 11.79
CA ALA A 148 11.44 -5.03 12.61
C ALA A 148 11.60 -5.51 14.06
N PHE A 149 10.54 -6.06 14.67
CA PHE A 149 10.59 -6.66 16.00
C PHE A 149 11.53 -7.86 16.07
N ALA A 150 11.50 -8.76 15.07
CA ALA A 150 12.38 -9.92 15.01
C ALA A 150 13.86 -9.50 14.88
N VAL A 151 14.16 -8.55 13.99
CA VAL A 151 15.53 -8.04 13.77
C VAL A 151 16.06 -7.37 15.03
N SER A 152 15.31 -6.46 15.66
CA SER A 152 15.73 -5.81 16.91
C SER A 152 15.93 -6.82 18.04
N ARG A 153 14.99 -7.75 18.25
CA ARG A 153 15.09 -8.76 19.31
C ARG A 153 16.27 -9.72 19.11
N LEU A 154 16.43 -10.23 17.87
CA LEU A 154 17.47 -11.20 17.55
C LEU A 154 18.85 -10.55 17.41
N GLY A 155 18.93 -9.26 17.07
CA GLY A 155 20.17 -8.49 17.08
C GLY A 155 20.86 -8.51 18.43
N HIS A 156 20.09 -8.45 19.52
CA HIS A 156 20.57 -8.46 20.92
C HIS A 156 20.53 -9.83 21.61
N SER A 157 20.04 -10.88 20.96
CA SER A 157 19.99 -12.23 21.55
C SER A 157 21.37 -12.89 21.52
N GLU A 158 21.66 -13.79 22.45
CA GLU A 158 22.95 -14.52 22.45
C GLU A 158 23.05 -15.52 21.29
N ARG A 159 21.95 -16.15 20.92
CA ARG A 159 21.91 -17.18 19.86
C ARG A 159 20.69 -17.01 18.97
N ILE A 160 20.87 -17.25 17.65
CA ILE A 160 19.77 -17.43 16.72
C ILE A 160 19.58 -18.96 16.59
N GLY A 161 18.55 -19.49 17.25
CA GLY A 161 18.21 -20.90 17.19
C GLY A 161 17.56 -21.28 15.84
N SER A 162 17.49 -22.58 15.56
CA SER A 162 16.86 -23.12 14.34
C SER A 162 15.40 -22.69 14.19
N ARG A 163 14.64 -22.66 15.27
CA ARG A 163 13.24 -22.18 15.28
C ARG A 163 13.13 -20.72 14.82
N SER A 164 14.01 -19.84 15.31
CA SER A 164 14.02 -18.43 14.89
C SER A 164 14.39 -18.30 13.40
N MET A 165 15.31 -19.13 12.92
CA MET A 165 15.71 -19.17 11.52
C MET A 165 14.55 -19.60 10.61
N VAL A 166 13.79 -20.64 10.98
CA VAL A 166 12.60 -21.09 10.24
C VAL A 166 11.55 -19.98 10.19
N TRP A 167 11.30 -19.29 11.32
CA TRP A 167 10.37 -18.15 11.34
C TRP A 167 10.83 -16.99 10.45
N LEU A 168 12.11 -16.66 10.43
CA LEU A 168 12.66 -15.61 9.57
C LEU A 168 12.57 -15.98 8.09
N LEU A 169 12.83 -17.26 7.73
CA LEU A 169 12.61 -17.78 6.37
C LEU A 169 11.14 -17.65 5.97
N ALA A 170 10.22 -18.10 6.84
CA ALA A 170 8.79 -18.01 6.57
C ALA A 170 8.31 -16.55 6.41
N LEU A 171 8.77 -15.63 7.27
CA LEU A 171 8.47 -14.22 7.14
C LEU A 171 8.99 -13.64 5.83
N GLY A 172 10.21 -14.01 5.43
CA GLY A 172 10.79 -13.58 4.15
C GLY A 172 9.99 -14.06 2.94
N LEU A 173 9.63 -15.34 2.93
CA LEU A 173 8.78 -15.94 1.90
C LEU A 173 7.42 -15.22 1.79
N VAL A 174 6.70 -15.11 2.89
CA VAL A 174 5.35 -14.52 2.95
C VAL A 174 5.38 -13.04 2.57
N ALA A 175 6.37 -12.28 3.07
CA ALA A 175 6.51 -10.86 2.74
C ALA A 175 6.73 -10.64 1.23
N THR A 176 7.58 -11.45 0.59
CA THR A 176 7.85 -11.33 -0.85
C THR A 176 6.65 -11.78 -1.70
N LEU A 177 5.92 -12.81 -1.30
CA LEU A 177 4.66 -13.20 -1.95
C LEU A 177 3.58 -12.13 -1.81
N THR A 178 3.66 -11.29 -0.77
CA THR A 178 2.77 -10.14 -0.62
C THR A 178 3.19 -9.00 -1.54
N ARG A 179 4.51 -8.71 -1.62
CA ARG A 179 5.05 -7.70 -2.55
C ARG A 179 6.51 -8.00 -2.85
N VAL A 180 6.85 -8.11 -4.13
CA VAL A 180 8.21 -8.45 -4.58
C VAL A 180 9.27 -7.42 -4.16
N GLU A 181 8.88 -6.15 -4.01
CA GLU A 181 9.77 -5.07 -3.57
C GLU A 181 10.34 -5.31 -2.16
N TYR A 182 9.73 -6.20 -1.38
CA TYR A 182 10.23 -6.56 -0.04
C TYR A 182 11.51 -7.38 -0.06
N LEU A 183 11.94 -7.86 -1.22
CA LEU A 183 13.29 -8.39 -1.40
C LEU A 183 14.35 -7.40 -0.92
N LEU A 184 14.17 -6.10 -1.23
CA LEU A 184 15.07 -5.04 -0.76
C LEU A 184 15.01 -4.87 0.77
N LEU A 185 13.81 -4.79 1.36
CA LEU A 185 13.65 -4.68 2.82
C LEU A 185 14.31 -5.86 3.54
N LEU A 186 14.13 -7.06 3.02
CA LEU A 186 14.63 -8.28 3.65
C LEU A 186 16.16 -8.42 3.51
N GLY A 187 16.72 -7.85 2.43
CA GLY A 187 18.17 -7.64 2.31
C GLY A 187 18.70 -6.68 3.39
N VAL A 188 18.06 -5.54 3.55
CA VAL A 188 18.38 -4.55 4.61
C VAL A 188 18.20 -5.17 6.01
N ALA A 189 17.11 -5.88 6.26
CA ALA A 189 16.84 -6.53 7.53
C ALA A 189 17.90 -7.59 7.88
N SER A 190 18.28 -8.42 6.91
CA SER A 190 19.35 -9.42 7.05
C SER A 190 20.69 -8.80 7.35
N LEU A 191 21.05 -7.72 6.65
CA LEU A 191 22.30 -6.99 6.87
C LEU A 191 22.31 -6.28 8.22
N THR A 192 21.20 -5.64 8.61
CA THR A 192 21.02 -5.00 9.93
C THR A 192 21.21 -6.03 11.04
N LEU A 193 20.58 -7.20 10.92
CA LEU A 193 20.72 -8.29 11.89
C LEU A 193 22.17 -8.79 11.98
N PHE A 194 22.84 -8.97 10.85
CA PHE A 194 24.23 -9.41 10.79
C PHE A 194 25.18 -8.41 11.46
N LEU A 195 25.07 -7.12 11.11
CA LEU A 195 25.91 -6.06 11.65
C LEU A 195 25.67 -5.86 13.15
N GLY A 196 24.42 -5.89 13.61
CA GLY A 196 24.08 -5.83 15.03
C GLY A 196 24.72 -6.99 15.82
N ARG A 197 24.69 -8.19 15.25
CA ARG A 197 25.31 -9.38 15.87
C ARG A 197 26.84 -9.32 15.87
N LEU A 198 27.44 -8.75 14.84
CA LEU A 198 28.90 -8.54 14.83
C LEU A 198 29.33 -7.52 15.90
N ALA A 199 28.59 -6.43 16.06
CA ALA A 199 28.83 -5.42 17.09
C ALA A 199 28.75 -6.05 18.50
N LEU A 200 27.67 -6.80 18.78
CA LEU A 200 27.48 -7.48 20.05
C LEU A 200 28.60 -8.46 20.39
N ARG A 201 29.09 -9.24 19.42
CA ARG A 201 30.23 -10.16 19.61
C ARG A 201 31.52 -9.41 19.96
N ARG A 202 31.77 -8.29 19.29
CA ARG A 202 32.96 -7.47 19.55
C ARG A 202 32.96 -6.87 20.96
N GLU A 203 31.81 -6.37 21.41
CA GLU A 203 31.66 -5.78 22.74
C GLU A 203 31.81 -6.79 23.88
N ARG A 204 31.32 -8.02 23.70
CA ARG A 204 31.34 -9.06 24.73
C ARG A 204 32.60 -9.92 24.74
N ALA A 205 33.58 -9.63 23.92
CA ALA A 205 34.80 -10.45 23.73
C ALA A 205 34.49 -11.95 23.58
N LEU A 206 33.36 -12.32 22.97
CA LEU A 206 32.87 -13.69 22.83
C LEU A 206 33.64 -14.44 21.72
N GLU A 207 34.98 -14.56 21.89
CA GLU A 207 35.86 -15.30 20.97
C GLU A 207 35.55 -16.79 20.82
N HIS A 208 34.86 -17.38 21.82
CA HIS A 208 34.68 -18.85 21.92
C HIS A 208 33.31 -19.37 21.50
N VAL A 209 32.41 -18.57 20.90
CA VAL A 209 31.13 -19.11 20.45
C VAL A 209 31.28 -19.85 19.10
N VAL A 210 31.07 -21.14 19.17
CA VAL A 210 31.29 -22.28 18.24
C VAL A 210 30.77 -22.11 16.80
N THR A 211 30.07 -21.06 16.46
CA THR A 211 29.68 -20.80 15.05
C THR A 211 30.62 -19.78 14.45
N GLY A 212 31.44 -20.21 13.48
CA GLY A 212 32.27 -19.31 12.68
C GLY A 212 31.45 -18.17 12.04
N ARG A 213 32.15 -17.15 11.51
CA ARG A 213 31.51 -15.98 10.83
C ARG A 213 30.52 -16.40 9.75
N LEU A 214 30.83 -17.49 9.02
CA LEU A 214 29.97 -18.04 7.97
C LEU A 214 28.63 -18.57 8.52
N GLY A 215 28.66 -19.33 9.63
CA GLY A 215 27.44 -19.85 10.26
C GLY A 215 26.56 -18.73 10.83
N LEU A 216 27.14 -17.60 11.28
CA LEU A 216 26.39 -16.40 11.67
C LEU A 216 25.77 -15.75 10.44
N ALA A 217 26.52 -15.55 9.36
CA ALA A 217 26.04 -14.93 8.14
C ALA A 217 24.83 -15.68 7.56
N VAL A 218 24.90 -17.02 7.48
CA VAL A 218 23.80 -17.87 7.00
C VAL A 218 22.55 -17.70 7.85
N ARG A 219 22.66 -17.66 9.19
CA ARG A 219 21.50 -17.48 10.07
C ARG A 219 20.90 -16.10 9.96
N CYS A 220 21.71 -15.05 9.80
CA CYS A 220 21.25 -13.68 9.62
C CYS A 220 20.68 -13.46 8.22
N ALA A 221 21.08 -14.25 7.21
CA ALA A 221 20.54 -14.20 5.88
C ALA A 221 19.16 -14.89 5.73
N ALA A 222 18.64 -15.53 6.77
CA ALA A 222 17.37 -16.27 6.71
C ALA A 222 16.20 -15.44 6.15
N PRO A 223 15.98 -14.15 6.50
CA PRO A 223 14.93 -13.34 5.89
C PRO A 223 15.10 -13.20 4.37
N LEU A 224 16.32 -12.93 3.92
CA LEU A 224 16.65 -12.79 2.50
C LEU A 224 16.52 -14.11 1.75
N LEU A 225 16.95 -15.23 2.34
CA LEU A 225 16.79 -16.56 1.73
C LEU A 225 15.31 -16.92 1.57
N GLY A 226 14.49 -16.64 2.57
CA GLY A 226 13.04 -16.79 2.47
C GLY A 226 12.45 -15.92 1.37
N SER A 227 12.94 -14.69 1.24
CA SER A 227 12.52 -13.77 0.17
C SER A 227 12.90 -14.29 -1.21
N LEU A 228 14.09 -14.83 -1.40
CA LEU A 228 14.51 -15.44 -2.66
C LEU A 228 13.63 -16.64 -3.02
N LEU A 229 13.23 -17.46 -2.04
CA LEU A 229 12.25 -18.53 -2.26
C LEU A 229 10.89 -17.96 -2.70
N GLY A 230 10.42 -16.87 -2.07
CA GLY A 230 9.18 -16.18 -2.48
C GLY A 230 9.27 -15.64 -3.90
N ALA A 231 10.39 -15.02 -4.26
CA ALA A 231 10.66 -14.55 -5.62
C ALA A 231 10.68 -15.71 -6.63
N ALA A 232 11.27 -16.85 -6.26
CA ALA A 232 11.23 -18.05 -7.10
C ALA A 232 9.80 -18.56 -7.31
N VAL A 233 8.97 -18.62 -6.26
CA VAL A 233 7.55 -18.99 -6.38
C VAL A 233 6.83 -18.03 -7.34
N ILE A 234 7.01 -16.71 -7.20
CA ILE A 234 6.42 -15.71 -8.10
C ILE A 234 6.87 -15.98 -9.54
N PHE A 235 8.18 -16.15 -9.76
CA PHE A 235 8.74 -16.37 -11.09
C PHE A 235 8.19 -17.63 -11.77
N PHE A 236 8.11 -18.75 -11.05
CA PHE A 236 7.57 -20.00 -11.61
C PHE A 236 6.06 -19.95 -11.83
N THR A 237 5.34 -19.15 -11.05
CA THR A 237 3.87 -19.01 -11.19
C THR A 237 3.50 -18.01 -12.29
N MET A 238 4.22 -16.88 -12.36
CA MET A 238 3.87 -15.74 -13.22
C MET A 238 4.81 -15.57 -14.43
N HIS A 239 5.87 -16.39 -14.52
CA HIS A 239 6.96 -16.28 -15.53
C HIS A 239 7.62 -14.89 -15.57
N ALA A 240 7.46 -14.10 -14.50
CA ALA A 240 8.03 -12.76 -14.33
C ALA A 240 8.17 -12.41 -12.86
N LEU A 241 9.14 -11.56 -12.51
CA LEU A 241 9.27 -11.00 -11.17
C LEU A 241 8.56 -9.64 -11.05
N THR A 242 8.53 -8.87 -12.13
CA THR A 242 7.94 -7.53 -12.14
C THR A 242 6.49 -7.62 -12.60
N PRO A 243 5.52 -7.15 -11.81
CA PRO A 243 4.12 -7.05 -12.22
C PRO A 243 3.93 -6.13 -13.43
N ASP A 244 2.96 -6.42 -14.29
CA ASP A 244 2.61 -5.59 -15.44
C ASP A 244 2.23 -4.16 -15.01
N THR A 245 1.60 -4.01 -13.84
CA THR A 245 1.28 -2.72 -13.22
C THR A 245 2.52 -1.86 -12.94
N ALA A 246 3.67 -2.45 -12.60
CA ALA A 246 4.91 -1.71 -12.38
C ALA A 246 5.54 -1.28 -13.71
N ILE A 247 5.40 -2.08 -14.77
CA ILE A 247 5.86 -1.73 -16.12
C ILE A 247 5.02 -0.59 -16.69
N ALA A 248 3.69 -0.69 -16.58
CA ALA A 248 2.75 0.30 -17.11
C ALA A 248 2.91 1.70 -16.48
N LYS A 249 3.45 1.77 -15.25
CA LYS A 249 3.68 3.01 -14.48
C LYS A 249 5.09 3.60 -14.64
N GLY A 250 5.99 2.90 -15.32
CA GLY A 250 7.35 3.37 -15.60
C GLY A 250 7.46 3.94 -17.01
N ASP A 251 8.17 5.05 -17.17
CA ASP A 251 8.55 5.60 -18.48
C ASP A 251 9.95 5.15 -18.92
N GLY A 252 10.68 4.45 -18.05
CA GLY A 252 12.00 3.89 -18.32
C GLY A 252 13.13 4.92 -18.39
N HIS A 253 12.85 6.22 -18.24
CA HIS A 253 13.85 7.27 -18.31
C HIS A 253 14.31 7.72 -16.92
N PRO A 254 15.62 7.66 -16.60
CA PRO A 254 16.15 8.15 -15.33
C PRO A 254 15.80 9.62 -15.11
N ALA A 255 15.11 9.93 -14.02
CA ALA A 255 14.58 11.26 -13.77
C ALA A 255 14.59 11.63 -12.26
N LEU A 256 15.79 11.82 -11.69
CA LEU A 256 15.95 12.07 -10.25
C LEU A 256 15.10 13.24 -9.74
N LEU A 257 15.06 14.36 -10.45
CA LEU A 257 14.28 15.53 -10.05
C LEU A 257 12.77 15.28 -10.14
N ALA A 258 12.31 14.64 -11.23
CA ALA A 258 10.89 14.33 -11.41
C ALA A 258 10.42 13.31 -10.35
N THR A 259 11.21 12.27 -10.06
CA THR A 259 10.92 11.32 -8.98
C THR A 259 10.93 11.98 -7.61
N GLY A 260 11.92 12.84 -7.33
CA GLY A 260 11.98 13.59 -6.09
C GLY A 260 10.76 14.49 -5.88
N HIS A 261 10.31 15.18 -6.92
CA HIS A 261 9.09 15.98 -6.90
C HIS A 261 7.84 15.10 -6.70
N SER A 262 7.74 13.96 -7.38
CA SER A 262 6.66 12.99 -7.24
C SER A 262 6.58 12.43 -5.80
N VAL A 263 7.71 12.02 -5.21
CA VAL A 263 7.80 11.55 -3.82
C VAL A 263 7.35 12.64 -2.85
N LEU A 264 7.85 13.86 -3.01
CA LEU A 264 7.48 14.98 -2.13
C LEU A 264 5.99 15.30 -2.26
N SER A 265 5.45 15.33 -3.48
CA SER A 265 4.02 15.54 -3.73
C SER A 265 3.16 14.48 -3.05
N VAL A 266 3.54 13.19 -3.13
CA VAL A 266 2.84 12.09 -2.46
C VAL A 266 2.90 12.21 -0.94
N LEU A 267 4.04 12.56 -0.36
CA LEU A 267 4.19 12.77 1.09
C LEU A 267 3.32 13.94 1.58
N ILE A 268 3.30 15.04 0.83
CA ILE A 268 2.47 16.22 1.16
C ILE A 268 0.98 15.92 0.94
N SER A 269 0.61 15.23 -0.15
CA SER A 269 -0.79 14.92 -0.44
C SER A 269 -1.40 13.93 0.54
N SER A 270 -0.58 13.07 1.15
CA SER A 270 -1.01 12.16 2.22
C SER A 270 -1.00 12.82 3.61
N THR A 271 -0.80 14.14 3.66
CA THR A 271 -0.91 15.01 4.84
C THR A 271 -0.30 14.39 6.11
N SER A 272 -1.11 14.07 7.15
CA SER A 272 -0.61 13.61 8.43
C SER A 272 0.10 12.25 8.35
N LEU A 273 -0.36 11.32 7.52
CA LEU A 273 0.27 9.99 7.45
C LEU A 273 1.69 10.08 6.88
N GLY A 274 1.85 10.71 5.70
CA GLY A 274 3.14 10.80 5.03
C GLY A 274 4.13 11.67 5.78
N MET A 275 3.72 12.89 6.10
CA MET A 275 4.56 13.86 6.82
C MET A 275 4.83 13.41 8.25
N GLY A 276 3.84 12.85 8.94
CA GLY A 276 3.99 12.34 10.30
C GLY A 276 5.02 11.20 10.38
N LEU A 277 4.97 10.25 9.45
CA LEU A 277 5.95 9.16 9.39
C LEU A 277 7.35 9.66 9.02
N LEU A 278 7.47 10.58 8.05
CA LEU A 278 8.77 11.15 7.67
C LEU A 278 9.43 11.88 8.86
N VAL A 279 8.67 12.74 9.54
CA VAL A 279 9.17 13.48 10.71
C VAL A 279 9.50 12.51 11.84
N LEU A 280 8.66 11.51 12.08
CA LEU A 280 8.90 10.50 13.12
C LEU A 280 10.15 9.66 12.83
N TRP A 281 10.40 9.30 11.56
CA TRP A 281 11.65 8.66 11.14
C TRP A 281 12.86 9.50 11.49
N LEU A 282 12.86 10.79 11.11
CA LEU A 282 13.97 11.71 11.39
C LEU A 282 14.17 11.89 12.90
N LEU A 283 13.10 12.06 13.68
CA LEU A 283 13.18 12.22 15.12
C LEU A 283 13.72 10.97 15.83
N THR A 284 13.25 9.78 15.44
CA THR A 284 13.73 8.52 16.05
C THR A 284 15.19 8.25 15.70
N ALA A 285 15.61 8.51 14.46
CA ALA A 285 17.00 8.38 14.03
C ALA A 285 17.90 9.39 14.79
N THR A 286 17.48 10.65 14.89
CA THR A 286 18.22 11.69 15.64
C THR A 286 18.32 11.33 17.12
N ALA A 287 17.23 10.83 17.73
CA ALA A 287 17.25 10.38 19.12
C ALA A 287 18.25 9.23 19.33
N LEU A 288 18.26 8.25 18.42
CA LEU A 288 19.18 7.13 18.50
C LEU A 288 20.65 7.59 18.38
N ILE A 289 20.96 8.50 17.43
CA ILE A 289 22.30 9.10 17.31
C ILE A 289 22.69 9.81 18.60
N ALA A 290 21.79 10.63 19.15
CA ALA A 290 22.05 11.39 20.37
C ALA A 290 22.34 10.50 21.58
N TYR A 291 21.62 9.38 21.70
CA TYR A 291 21.84 8.40 22.75
C TYR A 291 23.14 7.61 22.56
N GLN A 292 23.43 7.15 21.35
CA GLN A 292 24.66 6.39 21.05
C GLN A 292 25.90 7.30 20.94
N ARG A 293 25.73 8.62 20.82
CA ARG A 293 26.81 9.61 20.59
C ARG A 293 27.69 9.29 19.37
N ARG A 294 27.26 8.39 18.51
CA ARG A 294 27.95 7.97 17.27
C ARG A 294 26.97 7.39 16.27
N VAL A 295 27.32 7.53 15.01
CA VAL A 295 26.64 6.86 13.91
C VAL A 295 27.28 5.48 13.71
N SER A 296 26.52 4.41 13.82
CA SER A 296 26.97 3.05 13.54
C SER A 296 26.57 2.61 12.14
N LEU A 297 27.33 1.67 11.55
CA LEU A 297 27.00 1.09 10.25
C LEU A 297 25.64 0.35 10.29
N THR A 298 25.33 -0.33 11.39
CA THR A 298 24.02 -0.99 11.61
C THR A 298 22.89 0.04 11.51
N MET A 299 23.06 1.20 12.14
CA MET A 299 22.06 2.27 12.11
C MET A 299 21.89 2.85 10.70
N LEU A 300 22.99 3.10 9.96
CA LEU A 300 22.92 3.58 8.59
C LEU A 300 22.16 2.61 7.70
N VAL A 301 22.45 1.30 7.80
CA VAL A 301 21.78 0.25 7.03
C VAL A 301 20.30 0.16 7.41
N ALA A 302 19.96 0.15 8.70
CA ALA A 302 18.56 0.06 9.15
C ALA A 302 17.71 1.26 8.70
N ASN A 303 18.32 2.43 8.52
CA ASN A 303 17.64 3.65 8.08
C ASN A 303 17.71 3.90 6.56
N SER A 304 18.33 2.99 5.80
CA SER A 304 18.51 3.14 4.35
C SER A 304 17.26 2.81 3.48
N PRO A 305 16.21 2.08 3.92
CA PRO A 305 15.12 1.69 3.01
C PRO A 305 14.48 2.85 2.26
N PHE A 306 14.16 3.96 2.93
CA PHE A 306 13.52 5.10 2.28
C PHE A 306 14.41 5.77 1.23
N PRO A 307 15.62 6.27 1.54
CA PRO A 307 16.48 6.89 0.53
C PRO A 307 16.85 5.92 -0.60
N LEU A 308 17.04 4.63 -0.30
CA LEU A 308 17.38 3.63 -1.30
C LEU A 308 16.25 3.41 -2.31
N VAL A 309 15.00 3.31 -1.85
CA VAL A 309 13.85 3.18 -2.76
C VAL A 309 13.64 4.43 -3.59
N VAL A 310 13.84 5.63 -3.03
CA VAL A 310 13.77 6.88 -3.80
C VAL A 310 14.82 6.89 -4.93
N VAL A 311 16.06 6.50 -4.63
CA VAL A 311 17.12 6.41 -5.64
C VAL A 311 16.79 5.35 -6.71
N LEU A 312 16.36 4.17 -6.31
CA LEU A 312 16.01 3.11 -7.26
C LEU A 312 14.82 3.50 -8.14
N ALA A 313 13.78 4.13 -7.59
CA ALA A 313 12.65 4.64 -8.35
C ALA A 313 13.11 5.70 -9.37
N ALA A 314 14.03 6.59 -8.97
CA ALA A 314 14.60 7.61 -9.84
C ALA A 314 15.44 7.02 -10.99
N LEU A 315 16.23 5.98 -10.70
CA LEU A 315 17.03 5.30 -11.71
C LEU A 315 16.18 4.56 -12.76
N HIS A 316 14.96 4.15 -12.39
CA HIS A 316 14.02 3.46 -13.29
C HIS A 316 12.95 4.38 -13.87
N GLY A 317 13.00 5.70 -13.63
CA GLY A 317 12.00 6.66 -14.09
C GLY A 317 10.59 6.40 -13.57
N GLN A 318 10.46 5.72 -12.44
CA GLN A 318 9.15 5.37 -11.90
C GLN A 318 8.46 6.58 -11.27
N GLN A 319 7.26 6.88 -11.74
CA GLN A 319 6.38 7.86 -11.10
C GLN A 319 5.65 7.21 -9.92
N VAL A 320 5.80 7.84 -8.76
CA VAL A 320 5.15 7.37 -7.53
C VAL A 320 3.79 8.01 -7.41
N GLN A 321 2.75 7.20 -7.46
CA GLN A 321 1.36 7.65 -7.46
C GLN A 321 0.68 7.59 -6.09
N GLY A 322 1.28 6.94 -5.09
CA GLY A 322 0.64 6.80 -3.78
C GLY A 322 1.61 6.47 -2.64
N ILE A 323 1.27 6.96 -1.43
CA ILE A 323 2.07 6.74 -0.21
C ILE A 323 2.22 5.26 0.14
N ARG A 324 1.28 4.40 -0.24
CA ARG A 324 1.30 2.95 0.04
C ARG A 324 2.59 2.27 -0.44
N TYR A 325 3.25 2.81 -1.48
CA TYR A 325 4.52 2.30 -1.99
C TYR A 325 5.72 2.59 -1.08
N PHE A 326 5.59 3.58 -0.17
CA PHE A 326 6.68 3.98 0.75
C PHE A 326 6.43 3.67 2.21
N LEU A 327 5.21 3.32 2.62
CA LEU A 327 4.89 3.15 4.04
C LEU A 327 5.84 2.18 4.74
N TRP A 328 6.20 1.09 4.08
CA TRP A 328 7.11 0.10 4.62
C TRP A 328 8.55 0.64 4.77
N THR A 329 8.99 1.55 3.87
CA THR A 329 10.33 2.13 3.91
C THR A 329 10.53 3.09 5.07
N LEU A 330 9.45 3.67 5.58
CA LEU A 330 9.43 4.53 6.76
C LEU A 330 9.12 3.74 8.03
N LEU A 331 8.18 2.80 7.98
CA LEU A 331 7.74 2.06 9.17
C LEU A 331 8.84 1.18 9.76
N PHE A 332 9.60 0.46 8.92
CA PHE A 332 10.68 -0.41 9.40
C PHE A 332 11.74 0.36 10.22
N PRO A 333 12.37 1.45 9.70
CA PRO A 333 13.36 2.18 10.47
C PRO A 333 12.77 2.88 11.70
N ILE A 334 11.54 3.40 11.65
CA ILE A 334 10.90 3.99 12.83
C ILE A 334 10.76 2.95 13.95
N LEU A 335 10.25 1.77 13.62
CA LEU A 335 10.09 0.69 14.58
C LEU A 335 11.43 0.22 15.13
N TRP A 336 12.41 -0.01 14.25
CA TRP A 336 13.74 -0.43 14.63
C TRP A 336 14.40 0.60 15.55
N ASN A 337 14.46 1.89 15.16
CA ASN A 337 15.02 2.96 15.97
C ASN A 337 14.33 3.05 17.35
N THR A 338 13.00 3.00 17.38
CA THR A 338 12.21 3.07 18.63
C THR A 338 12.54 1.90 19.57
N LEU A 339 12.74 0.71 19.01
CA LEU A 339 13.08 -0.49 19.77
C LEU A 339 14.55 -0.48 20.24
N GLU A 340 15.46 0.03 19.42
CA GLU A 340 16.88 0.14 19.78
C GLU A 340 17.10 1.13 20.94
N LEU A 341 16.34 2.22 21.02
CA LEU A 341 16.38 3.18 22.13
C LEU A 341 16.17 2.54 23.52
N ARG A 342 15.55 1.36 23.60
CA ARG A 342 15.37 0.63 24.89
C ARG A 342 16.67 0.07 25.46
N TRP A 343 17.66 -0.19 24.59
CA TRP A 343 18.95 -0.77 25.00
C TRP A 343 19.97 0.26 25.45
N GLU A 344 19.69 1.54 25.14
CA GLU A 344 20.58 2.63 25.50
C GLU A 344 20.42 2.99 26.98
N VAL A 345 21.50 2.85 27.73
CA VAL A 345 21.54 3.10 29.19
C VAL A 345 21.90 4.57 29.48
N GLU A 346 22.69 5.20 28.60
CA GLU A 346 23.15 6.57 28.78
C GLU A 346 22.08 7.57 28.36
N ALA A 347 21.71 8.48 29.26
CA ALA A 347 20.84 9.58 28.92
C ALA A 347 21.56 10.58 28.01
N PRO A 348 20.89 11.11 26.93
CA PRO A 348 21.44 12.20 26.15
C PRO A 348 21.60 13.44 27.01
N GLU A 349 22.41 14.38 26.54
CA GLU A 349 22.48 15.70 27.17
C GLU A 349 21.09 16.28 27.39
N ARG A 350 20.86 16.94 28.54
CA ARG A 350 19.52 17.46 28.89
C ARG A 350 18.96 18.41 27.85
N SER A 351 19.81 19.15 27.13
CA SER A 351 19.44 20.04 26.03
C SER A 351 18.84 19.29 24.84
N ILE A 352 19.49 18.20 24.40
CA ILE A 352 19.05 17.36 23.28
C ILE A 352 17.75 16.63 23.64
N ALA A 353 17.67 16.05 24.83
CA ALA A 353 16.45 15.37 25.30
C ALA A 353 15.26 16.34 25.36
N ARG A 354 15.50 17.59 25.75
CA ARG A 354 14.48 18.65 25.77
C ARG A 354 14.05 19.04 24.36
N ALA A 355 15.00 19.25 23.43
CA ALA A 355 14.70 19.58 22.04
C ALA A 355 13.89 18.49 21.34
N LEU A 356 14.27 17.21 21.49
CA LEU A 356 13.51 16.06 20.96
C LEU A 356 12.12 15.95 21.59
N GLY A 357 11.99 16.23 22.89
CA GLY A 357 10.70 16.29 23.57
C GLY A 357 9.79 17.38 23.00
N VAL A 358 10.30 18.60 22.81
CA VAL A 358 9.57 19.71 22.19
C VAL A 358 9.14 19.36 20.77
N ALA A 359 10.05 18.80 19.94
CA ALA A 359 9.71 18.36 18.59
C ALA A 359 8.61 17.29 18.58
N THR A 360 8.64 16.34 19.51
CA THR A 360 7.60 15.31 19.67
C THR A 360 6.23 15.93 19.98
N TYR A 361 6.18 16.92 20.89
CA TYR A 361 4.95 17.64 21.20
C TYR A 361 4.48 18.51 20.04
N ALA A 362 5.38 19.13 19.28
CA ALA A 362 5.03 19.90 18.09
C ALA A 362 4.38 19.01 17.02
N VAL A 363 4.93 17.82 16.76
CA VAL A 363 4.34 16.85 15.83
C VAL A 363 2.97 16.37 16.32
N ALA A 364 2.82 16.07 17.61
CA ALA A 364 1.52 15.70 18.18
C ALA A 364 0.49 16.83 18.03
N GLY A 365 0.89 18.09 18.28
CA GLY A 365 0.05 19.27 18.08
C GLY A 365 -0.35 19.45 16.62
N MET A 366 0.58 19.27 15.68
CA MET A 366 0.29 19.32 14.24
C MET A 366 -0.74 18.26 13.84
N LEU A 367 -0.61 17.02 14.31
CA LEU A 367 -1.56 15.95 14.03
C LEU A 367 -2.96 16.30 14.57
N LEU A 368 -3.04 16.87 15.77
CA LEU A 368 -4.32 17.31 16.37
C LEU A 368 -4.99 18.43 15.55
N ILE A 369 -4.22 19.37 14.99
CA ILE A 369 -4.74 20.46 14.15
C ILE A 369 -5.20 19.93 12.79
N LEU A 370 -4.45 19.00 12.18
CA LEU A 370 -4.78 18.46 10.87
C LEU A 370 -5.98 17.50 10.90
N THR A 371 -6.19 16.79 12.00
CA THR A 371 -7.26 15.79 12.14
C THR A 371 -8.67 16.31 11.79
N PRO A 372 -9.16 17.47 12.26
CA PRO A 372 -10.48 17.96 11.90
C PRO A 372 -10.63 18.28 10.41
N ILE A 373 -9.57 18.86 9.81
CA ILE A 373 -9.55 19.20 8.38
C ILE A 373 -9.61 17.91 7.54
N GLU A 374 -8.74 16.97 7.83
CA GLU A 374 -8.71 15.66 7.17
C GLU A 374 -10.03 14.91 7.34
N SER A 375 -10.58 14.91 8.56
CA SER A 375 -11.84 14.25 8.87
C SER A 375 -12.98 14.74 7.97
N THR A 376 -13.07 16.05 7.76
CA THR A 376 -14.12 16.64 6.93
C THR A 376 -13.96 16.27 5.45
N LEU A 377 -12.73 16.36 4.95
CA LEU A 377 -12.43 16.04 3.54
C LEU A 377 -12.64 14.55 3.26
N LEU A 378 -12.13 13.68 4.13
CA LEU A 378 -12.26 12.24 3.98
C LEU A 378 -13.69 11.74 4.13
N TYR A 379 -14.47 12.32 5.02
CA TYR A 379 -15.87 11.95 5.16
C TYR A 379 -16.64 12.20 3.87
N ARG A 380 -16.41 13.32 3.17
CA ARG A 380 -17.01 13.61 1.87
C ARG A 380 -16.56 12.60 0.80
N GLU A 381 -15.26 12.29 0.74
CA GLU A 381 -14.72 11.28 -0.18
C GLU A 381 -15.36 9.90 0.08
N PHE A 382 -15.41 9.46 1.33
CA PHE A 382 -15.98 8.16 1.68
C PHE A 382 -17.46 8.06 1.34
N ARG A 383 -18.24 9.14 1.56
CA ARG A 383 -19.66 9.16 1.21
C ARG A 383 -19.90 9.14 -0.30
N ALA A 384 -19.09 9.85 -1.08
CA ALA A 384 -19.18 9.80 -2.53
C ALA A 384 -18.87 8.40 -3.08
N ARG A 385 -17.80 7.76 -2.59
CA ARG A 385 -17.44 6.38 -2.96
C ARG A 385 -18.49 5.36 -2.52
N GLU A 386 -19.03 5.48 -1.30
CA GLU A 386 -20.12 4.65 -0.79
C GLU A 386 -21.33 4.71 -1.71
N THR A 387 -21.75 5.93 -2.08
CA THR A 387 -22.90 6.14 -2.96
C THR A 387 -22.67 5.51 -4.34
N SER A 388 -21.50 5.74 -4.95
CA SER A 388 -21.17 5.20 -6.26
C SER A 388 -21.05 3.67 -6.25
N LEU A 389 -20.48 3.09 -5.19
CA LEU A 389 -20.41 1.64 -5.03
C LEU A 389 -21.80 1.02 -4.83
N ALA A 390 -22.66 1.65 -4.02
CA ALA A 390 -24.04 1.22 -3.84
C ALA A 390 -24.84 1.29 -5.15
N GLN A 391 -24.62 2.32 -5.96
CA GLN A 391 -25.20 2.46 -7.29
C GLN A 391 -24.75 1.32 -8.23
N LEU A 392 -23.44 1.02 -8.29
CA LEU A 392 -22.91 -0.09 -9.09
C LEU A 392 -23.48 -1.44 -8.64
N GLN A 393 -23.65 -1.64 -7.34
CA GLN A 393 -24.23 -2.87 -6.79
C GLN A 393 -25.73 -3.04 -7.08
N ALA A 394 -26.46 -1.93 -7.20
CA ALA A 394 -27.90 -1.95 -7.49
C ALA A 394 -28.24 -2.13 -8.98
N GLN A 395 -27.26 -1.95 -9.86
CA GLN A 395 -27.41 -2.08 -11.30
C GLN A 395 -27.25 -3.53 -11.76
N HIS A 396 -27.78 -3.86 -12.92
CA HIS A 396 -27.69 -5.18 -13.53
C HIS A 396 -26.54 -5.30 -14.52
N LEU A 397 -25.35 -4.82 -14.14
CA LEU A 397 -24.18 -4.73 -15.02
C LEU A 397 -23.63 -6.10 -15.45
N GLU A 398 -23.95 -7.17 -14.73
CA GLU A 398 -23.60 -8.55 -15.11
C GLU A 398 -24.18 -8.97 -16.48
N ARG A 399 -25.24 -8.28 -16.97
CA ARG A 399 -25.80 -8.51 -18.30
C ARG A 399 -24.84 -8.13 -19.42
N LEU A 400 -23.86 -7.28 -19.12
CA LEU A 400 -22.88 -6.76 -20.09
C LEU A 400 -21.67 -7.71 -20.26
N HIS A 401 -21.64 -8.88 -19.60
CA HIS A 401 -20.47 -9.77 -19.53
C HIS A 401 -19.91 -10.20 -20.90
N ALA A 402 -20.75 -10.28 -21.94
CA ALA A 402 -20.33 -10.66 -23.28
C ALA A 402 -19.88 -9.46 -24.14
N MET A 403 -20.06 -8.24 -23.65
CA MET A 403 -19.77 -7.01 -24.39
C MET A 403 -18.32 -6.56 -24.16
N LYS A 404 -17.71 -5.96 -25.18
CA LYS A 404 -16.34 -5.43 -25.11
C LYS A 404 -16.33 -4.07 -24.41
N LEU A 405 -15.59 -4.00 -23.33
CA LEU A 405 -15.40 -2.83 -22.48
C LEU A 405 -14.02 -2.20 -22.72
N VAL A 406 -13.97 -0.90 -22.89
CA VAL A 406 -12.73 -0.12 -22.70
C VAL A 406 -12.80 0.68 -21.41
N ALA A 407 -11.75 0.61 -20.58
CA ALA A 407 -11.74 1.32 -19.31
C ALA A 407 -10.33 1.77 -18.92
N PHE A 408 -10.25 2.80 -18.08
CA PHE A 408 -9.02 3.24 -17.40
C PHE A 408 -8.99 2.71 -15.96
N ASP A 409 -10.06 2.94 -15.19
CA ASP A 409 -10.26 2.39 -13.85
C ASP A 409 -11.07 1.11 -13.96
N ILE A 410 -10.37 -0.01 -13.95
CA ILE A 410 -10.91 -1.30 -14.37
C ILE A 410 -11.48 -2.14 -13.21
N GLY A 411 -11.16 -1.80 -11.97
CA GLY A 411 -11.51 -2.62 -10.81
C GLY A 411 -13.01 -2.70 -10.58
N TYR A 412 -13.66 -1.55 -10.42
CA TYR A 412 -15.12 -1.51 -10.21
C TYR A 412 -15.88 -2.11 -11.38
N ILE A 413 -15.72 -1.51 -12.54
CA ILE A 413 -16.54 -1.89 -13.70
C ILE A 413 -16.25 -3.32 -14.15
N GLY A 414 -14.99 -3.71 -14.20
CA GLY A 414 -14.60 -5.05 -14.59
C GLY A 414 -15.10 -6.13 -13.65
N TYR A 415 -15.15 -5.86 -12.32
CA TYR A 415 -15.69 -6.80 -11.36
C TYR A 415 -17.21 -6.97 -11.49
N PHE A 416 -17.97 -5.87 -11.62
CA PHE A 416 -19.43 -5.91 -11.67
C PHE A 416 -19.98 -6.38 -13.01
N THR A 417 -19.29 -6.10 -14.11
CA THR A 417 -19.73 -6.57 -15.44
C THR A 417 -19.26 -7.99 -15.76
N GLY A 418 -18.09 -8.39 -15.26
CA GLY A 418 -17.43 -9.61 -15.74
C GLY A 418 -16.94 -9.55 -17.19
N SER A 419 -17.07 -8.41 -17.88
CA SER A 419 -16.76 -8.24 -19.30
C SER A 419 -15.28 -8.42 -19.63
N PRO A 420 -14.94 -8.82 -20.87
CA PRO A 420 -13.60 -8.65 -21.41
C PRO A 420 -13.24 -7.16 -21.42
N VAL A 421 -12.15 -6.79 -20.75
CA VAL A 421 -11.73 -5.39 -20.60
C VAL A 421 -10.49 -5.12 -21.42
N CYS A 422 -10.54 -4.14 -22.32
CA CYS A 422 -9.33 -3.51 -22.79
C CYS A 422 -8.95 -2.36 -21.85
N ASP A 423 -7.86 -2.54 -21.13
CA ASP A 423 -7.37 -1.64 -20.12
C ASP A 423 -6.42 -0.60 -20.70
N MET A 424 -6.89 0.67 -20.78
CA MET A 424 -6.08 1.79 -21.24
C MET A 424 -4.88 2.08 -20.34
N ALA A 425 -4.99 1.80 -19.04
CA ALA A 425 -3.87 1.94 -18.12
C ALA A 425 -2.79 0.86 -18.33
N GLY A 426 -3.13 -0.28 -18.97
CA GLY A 426 -2.20 -1.36 -19.29
C GLY A 426 -1.85 -2.27 -18.13
N LEU A 427 -2.65 -2.28 -17.06
CA LEU A 427 -2.36 -3.03 -15.84
C LEU A 427 -2.58 -4.53 -15.99
N VAL A 428 -3.57 -4.95 -16.83
CA VAL A 428 -4.07 -6.34 -16.89
C VAL A 428 -4.10 -6.94 -18.30
N ASN A 429 -3.72 -6.22 -19.33
CA ASN A 429 -3.71 -6.74 -20.72
C ASN A 429 -2.39 -7.41 -21.13
N GLY A 430 -1.56 -7.77 -20.17
CA GLY A 430 -0.29 -8.46 -20.36
C GLY A 430 0.90 -7.55 -20.62
N ARG A 431 2.09 -8.12 -20.43
CA ARG A 431 3.37 -7.40 -20.36
C ARG A 431 3.70 -6.58 -21.61
N MET A 432 3.39 -7.09 -22.79
CA MET A 432 3.69 -6.39 -24.04
C MET A 432 2.90 -5.08 -24.14
N ARG A 433 1.60 -5.10 -23.80
CA ARG A 433 0.76 -3.89 -23.81
C ARG A 433 1.15 -2.94 -22.67
N ALA A 434 1.50 -3.47 -21.48
CA ALA A 434 1.96 -2.66 -20.35
C ALA A 434 3.20 -1.81 -20.68
N ALA A 435 4.07 -2.29 -21.57
CA ALA A 435 5.30 -1.60 -21.99
C ALA A 435 5.08 -0.51 -23.06
N LEU A 436 3.87 -0.41 -23.64
CA LEU A 436 3.56 0.60 -24.65
C LEU A 436 3.30 1.98 -24.03
N PRO A 437 3.54 3.09 -24.76
CA PRO A 437 3.04 4.41 -24.40
C PRO A 437 1.53 4.40 -24.20
N PHE A 438 1.04 5.30 -23.35
CA PHE A 438 -0.40 5.38 -23.04
C PHE A 438 -1.28 5.57 -24.29
N GLU A 439 -0.90 6.49 -25.20
CA GLU A 439 -1.61 6.73 -26.45
C GLU A 439 -1.74 5.48 -27.33
N ASP A 440 -0.69 4.66 -27.40
CA ASP A 440 -0.70 3.45 -28.22
C ASP A 440 -1.58 2.38 -27.60
N ARG A 441 -1.63 2.30 -26.26
CA ARG A 441 -2.58 1.44 -25.55
C ARG A 441 -4.02 1.82 -25.83
N VAL A 442 -4.34 3.14 -25.83
CA VAL A 442 -5.68 3.65 -26.16
C VAL A 442 -6.04 3.28 -27.60
N LYS A 443 -5.13 3.51 -28.59
CA LYS A 443 -5.36 3.13 -30.00
C LYS A 443 -5.63 1.62 -30.16
N LEU A 444 -4.90 0.77 -29.44
CA LEU A 444 -5.15 -0.68 -29.47
C LEU A 444 -6.52 -1.02 -28.91
N CYS A 445 -6.94 -0.40 -27.82
CA CYS A 445 -8.27 -0.62 -27.24
C CYS A 445 -9.39 -0.16 -28.18
N VAL A 446 -9.20 0.95 -28.88
CA VAL A 446 -10.15 1.44 -29.91
C VAL A 446 -10.24 0.48 -31.08
N ALA A 447 -9.11 -0.09 -31.53
CA ALA A 447 -9.07 -1.06 -32.63
C ALA A 447 -9.81 -2.37 -32.31
N GLU A 448 -10.10 -2.67 -31.05
CA GLU A 448 -10.93 -3.81 -30.64
C GLU A 448 -12.44 -3.55 -30.82
N HIS A 449 -12.85 -2.37 -31.26
CA HIS A 449 -14.25 -1.95 -31.45
C HIS A 449 -15.07 -2.10 -30.16
N PRO A 450 -14.79 -1.31 -29.12
CA PRO A 450 -15.54 -1.37 -27.87
C PRO A 450 -17.00 -0.99 -28.06
N GLN A 451 -17.87 -1.70 -27.35
CA GLN A 451 -19.30 -1.43 -27.37
C GLN A 451 -19.70 -0.41 -26.31
N TYR A 452 -18.94 -0.36 -25.21
CA TYR A 452 -19.11 0.63 -24.15
C TYR A 452 -17.79 0.95 -23.47
N ALA A 453 -17.77 2.07 -22.72
CA ALA A 453 -16.59 2.50 -22.00
C ALA A 453 -16.93 2.95 -20.57
N PHE A 454 -15.94 2.77 -19.66
CA PHE A 454 -15.97 3.33 -18.33
C PHE A 454 -14.76 4.23 -18.14
N VAL A 455 -14.98 5.53 -18.10
CA VAL A 455 -13.94 6.54 -18.23
C VAL A 455 -14.12 7.68 -17.23
N SER A 456 -13.04 8.16 -16.65
CA SER A 456 -13.00 9.41 -15.89
C SER A 456 -12.92 10.62 -16.84
N ASN A 457 -13.07 11.83 -16.32
CA ASN A 457 -12.90 13.06 -17.10
C ASN A 457 -11.57 13.07 -17.88
N PHE A 458 -10.48 12.62 -17.27
CA PHE A 458 -9.16 12.54 -17.90
C PHE A 458 -9.15 11.52 -19.05
N SER A 459 -9.58 10.31 -18.79
CA SER A 459 -9.54 9.23 -19.77
C SER A 459 -10.59 9.37 -20.87
N LEU A 460 -11.67 10.11 -20.62
CA LEU A 460 -12.68 10.49 -21.64
C LEU A 460 -12.07 11.37 -22.72
N ALA A 461 -11.27 12.37 -22.34
CA ALA A 461 -10.60 13.25 -23.30
C ALA A 461 -9.65 12.45 -24.20
N GLU A 462 -8.85 11.55 -23.61
CA GLU A 462 -7.93 10.69 -24.35
C GLU A 462 -8.66 9.68 -25.27
N LEU A 463 -9.76 9.12 -24.81
CA LEU A 463 -10.58 8.24 -25.63
C LEU A 463 -11.21 9.00 -26.80
N ASN A 464 -11.70 10.24 -26.58
CA ASN A 464 -12.27 11.09 -27.62
C ASN A 464 -11.26 11.50 -28.69
N ASN A 465 -9.97 11.64 -28.33
CA ASN A 465 -8.90 11.90 -29.28
C ASN A 465 -8.61 10.71 -30.22
N ALA A 466 -8.87 9.49 -29.73
CA ALA A 466 -8.56 8.25 -30.45
C ALA A 466 -9.78 7.61 -31.14
N LEU A 467 -10.98 7.88 -30.67
CA LEU A 467 -12.25 7.35 -31.15
C LEU A 467 -13.25 8.49 -31.32
N ASP A 468 -13.90 8.56 -32.49
CA ASP A 468 -15.04 9.47 -32.65
C ASP A 468 -16.19 9.04 -31.75
N LEU A 469 -16.42 9.80 -30.69
CA LEU A 469 -17.50 9.56 -29.73
C LEU A 469 -18.83 10.21 -30.14
N LYS A 470 -18.95 10.72 -31.34
CA LYS A 470 -20.20 11.30 -31.87
C LYS A 470 -21.33 10.27 -31.83
N GLY A 471 -22.45 10.66 -31.26
CA GLY A 471 -23.61 9.78 -31.09
C GLY A 471 -23.52 8.77 -29.97
N TRP A 472 -22.41 8.77 -29.20
CA TRP A 472 -22.35 7.97 -27.96
C TRP A 472 -23.26 8.60 -26.89
N SER A 473 -23.76 7.74 -25.99
CA SER A 473 -24.67 8.15 -24.92
C SER A 473 -24.08 7.87 -23.55
N ILE A 474 -24.35 8.74 -22.57
CA ILE A 474 -24.08 8.51 -21.17
C ILE A 474 -25.22 7.67 -20.59
N CYS A 475 -24.89 6.52 -20.02
CA CYS A 475 -25.84 5.63 -19.36
C CYS A 475 -25.81 5.76 -17.83
N SER A 476 -24.69 6.19 -17.25
CA SER A 476 -24.61 6.46 -15.82
C SER A 476 -23.40 7.33 -15.48
N VAL A 477 -23.48 8.04 -14.37
CA VAL A 477 -22.38 8.84 -13.83
C VAL A 477 -22.16 8.45 -12.38
N TYR A 478 -20.89 8.24 -12.01
CA TYR A 478 -20.46 7.89 -10.67
C TYR A 478 -19.46 8.91 -10.16
N ASN A 479 -19.52 9.21 -8.87
CA ASN A 479 -18.59 10.15 -8.24
C ASN A 479 -17.66 9.39 -7.28
N PHE A 480 -16.42 9.17 -7.72
CA PHE A 480 -15.37 8.59 -6.88
C PHE A 480 -14.47 9.69 -6.30
N ALA A 481 -15.06 10.81 -5.89
CA ALA A 481 -14.36 11.99 -5.38
C ALA A 481 -13.09 11.64 -4.61
N ASN A 482 -12.04 12.41 -4.84
CA ASN A 482 -10.85 12.41 -4.03
C ASN A 482 -10.82 13.66 -3.13
N LEU A 483 -9.79 13.79 -2.27
CA LEU A 483 -9.69 14.88 -1.28
C LEU A 483 -9.86 16.29 -1.83
N ARG A 484 -9.60 16.51 -3.12
CA ARG A 484 -9.48 17.86 -3.71
C ARG A 484 -10.49 18.11 -4.83
N THR A 485 -10.90 17.07 -5.54
CA THR A 485 -11.72 17.20 -6.75
C THR A 485 -12.82 16.15 -6.77
N SER A 486 -13.93 16.47 -7.45
CA SER A 486 -14.86 15.45 -7.92
C SER A 486 -14.16 14.61 -8.98
N ASP A 487 -14.18 13.31 -8.82
CA ASP A 487 -13.64 12.35 -9.79
C ASP A 487 -14.84 11.64 -10.43
N LEU A 488 -15.37 12.25 -11.49
CA LEU A 488 -16.54 11.72 -12.18
C LEU A 488 -16.11 10.65 -13.18
N HIS A 489 -16.80 9.53 -13.10
CA HIS A 489 -16.65 8.42 -14.05
C HIS A 489 -17.96 8.23 -14.80
N TYR A 490 -17.86 8.06 -16.09
CA TYR A 490 -18.98 7.92 -17.01
C TYR A 490 -19.03 6.49 -17.54
N LEU A 491 -20.19 5.87 -17.44
CA LEU A 491 -20.53 4.69 -18.22
C LEU A 491 -21.17 5.17 -19.51
N ILE A 492 -20.45 5.04 -20.62
CA ILE A 492 -20.89 5.49 -21.93
C ILE A 492 -21.02 4.31 -22.91
N ALA A 493 -21.92 4.41 -23.85
CA ALA A 493 -22.21 3.36 -24.81
C ALA A 493 -22.21 3.88 -26.26
N SER A 494 -21.72 3.04 -27.17
CA SER A 494 -21.82 3.28 -28.61
C SER A 494 -23.28 3.31 -29.07
N PRO A 495 -23.62 3.94 -30.19
CA PRO A 495 -25.02 4.00 -30.69
C PRO A 495 -25.66 2.63 -30.78
N ALA A 496 -24.93 1.61 -31.21
CA ALA A 496 -25.44 0.25 -31.37
C ALA A 496 -25.71 -0.46 -30.01
N ALA A 497 -25.01 -0.07 -28.93
CA ALA A 497 -25.08 -0.70 -27.61
C ALA A 497 -25.90 0.11 -26.60
N THR A 498 -26.31 1.33 -26.91
CA THR A 498 -26.93 2.29 -25.99
C THR A 498 -28.14 1.67 -25.25
N ALA A 499 -29.06 1.03 -25.98
CA ALA A 499 -30.25 0.47 -25.37
C ALA A 499 -29.94 -0.60 -24.30
N GLU A 500 -28.98 -1.48 -24.57
CA GLU A 500 -28.58 -2.57 -23.68
C GLU A 500 -27.81 -2.05 -22.47
N VAL A 501 -26.80 -1.21 -22.68
CA VAL A 501 -25.95 -0.67 -21.62
C VAL A 501 -26.75 0.24 -20.68
N CYS A 502 -27.56 1.16 -21.22
CA CYS A 502 -28.36 2.06 -20.39
C CYS A 502 -29.49 1.30 -19.64
N SER A 503 -30.07 0.27 -20.24
CA SER A 503 -31.01 -0.61 -19.54
C SER A 503 -30.34 -1.37 -18.39
N ALA A 504 -29.14 -1.90 -18.58
CA ALA A 504 -28.37 -2.55 -17.52
C ALA A 504 -28.01 -1.57 -16.39
N ALA A 505 -27.71 -0.32 -16.72
CA ALA A 505 -27.47 0.76 -15.76
C ALA A 505 -28.76 1.29 -15.09
N GLY A 506 -29.94 0.91 -15.58
CA GLY A 506 -31.23 1.36 -15.06
C GLY A 506 -31.56 2.83 -15.34
N ASN A 507 -30.93 3.44 -16.36
CA ASN A 507 -31.08 4.85 -16.71
C ASN A 507 -31.48 5.07 -18.17
N ALA A 508 -32.11 6.21 -18.46
CA ALA A 508 -32.31 6.67 -19.81
C ALA A 508 -30.98 7.21 -20.40
N PRO A 509 -30.73 7.02 -21.71
CA PRO A 509 -29.55 7.55 -22.36
C PRO A 509 -29.55 9.08 -22.37
N GLN A 510 -28.39 9.68 -22.13
CA GLN A 510 -28.16 11.13 -22.24
C GLN A 510 -27.09 11.41 -23.29
N PRO A 511 -27.20 12.49 -24.10
CA PRO A 511 -26.18 12.81 -25.07
C PRO A 511 -24.82 13.08 -24.43
N LEU A 512 -23.75 12.41 -24.89
CA LEU A 512 -22.39 12.63 -24.40
C LEU A 512 -21.86 14.04 -24.70
N GLU A 513 -22.34 14.64 -25.77
CA GLU A 513 -21.98 16.01 -26.21
C GLU A 513 -22.22 17.06 -25.12
N SER A 514 -23.21 16.84 -24.23
CA SER A 514 -23.47 17.73 -23.09
C SER A 514 -22.31 17.81 -22.08
N VAL A 515 -21.43 16.82 -22.05
CA VAL A 515 -20.25 16.76 -21.17
C VAL A 515 -18.97 17.17 -21.91
N LEU A 516 -18.85 16.82 -23.19
CA LEU A 516 -17.67 17.17 -23.99
C LEU A 516 -17.62 18.66 -24.30
N HIS A 517 -18.80 19.32 -24.45
CA HIS A 517 -18.94 20.73 -24.79
C HIS A 517 -19.89 21.46 -23.83
N PRO A 518 -19.52 21.65 -22.54
CA PRO A 518 -20.43 22.22 -21.55
C PRO A 518 -20.86 23.66 -21.81
N ALA A 519 -20.18 24.36 -22.72
CA ALA A 519 -20.52 25.75 -23.12
C ALA A 519 -21.57 25.84 -24.23
N GLU A 520 -21.91 24.74 -24.89
CA GLU A 520 -22.85 24.68 -26.02
C GLU A 520 -24.17 23.96 -25.66
N ALA A 521 -24.32 23.56 -24.39
CA ALA A 521 -25.56 22.95 -23.94
C ALA A 521 -26.69 24.00 -23.91
N PRO A 522 -27.86 23.75 -24.52
CA PRO A 522 -28.94 24.72 -24.66
C PRO A 522 -29.55 25.21 -23.35
#